data_2b3f6c836f3afc5379590d1de34cb9a3
#
_entry.id   2b3f6c836f3afc5379590d1de34cb9a3
#
_cell.length_a   1.000
_cell.length_b   1.000
_cell.length_c   1.000
_cell.angle_alpha   90.00
_cell.angle_beta   90.00
_cell.angle_gamma   90.00
#
_symmetry.space_group_name_H-M   'P 1'
#
loop_
_entity.id
_entity.type
_entity.pdbx_description
1 polymer ?
#
loop_
_entity_poly.entity_id
_entity_poly.type
_entity_poly.pdbx_seq_one_letter_code
_entity_poly.pdbx_strand_id
1 'polypeptide(L)'
;MQAELHAAARTAAPELPIVLTGACWSQANALASLDPGLIADDNVLWTFHSYAPFAYTHQGAGWIGAPIKYLLDLPYPPSLMTPEIAAQVTAAAEARMTAAEGSADTEAIAQAVRDYKDTPDTAFAEDIAVAARWADTHGIPRSQILLGEFGALHTVDGVAQPPEWYHGFLADKRKAAEDAGMGWAVLSWSGGMGVAAPDD
;
A
#
# COMPACT_ATOMS: atom_id res chain seq x y z
N MET A 1 -1.16 17.85 19.41
CA MET A 1 -0.14 16.78 19.51
C MET A 1 0.89 16.85 18.38
N GLN A 2 0.54 16.73 17.07
CA GLN A 2 1.55 16.77 15.98
C GLN A 2 2.35 18.09 15.97
N ALA A 3 1.68 19.25 16.08
CA ALA A 3 2.35 20.54 16.13
C ALA A 3 3.29 20.69 17.34
N GLU A 4 2.95 20.13 18.48
CA GLU A 4 3.80 20.15 19.68
C GLU A 4 5.05 19.28 19.50
N LEU A 5 4.88 18.07 18.90
CA LEU A 5 6.00 17.21 18.56
C LEU A 5 6.93 17.86 17.53
N HIS A 6 6.35 18.48 16.50
CA HIS A 6 7.10 19.24 15.50
C HIS A 6 7.90 20.36 16.15
N ALA A 7 7.27 21.19 17.01
CA ALA A 7 7.95 22.30 17.70
C ALA A 7 9.12 21.81 18.57
N ALA A 8 8.94 20.68 19.28
CA ALA A 8 10.01 20.08 20.08
C ALA A 8 11.16 19.57 19.21
N ALA A 9 10.84 18.88 18.10
CA ALA A 9 11.83 18.38 17.15
C ALA A 9 12.61 19.54 16.50
N ARG A 10 11.91 20.60 16.06
CA ARG A 10 12.53 21.77 15.44
C ARG A 10 13.43 22.53 16.42
N THR A 11 13.06 22.59 17.70
CA THR A 11 13.92 23.18 18.73
C THR A 11 15.22 22.40 18.91
N ALA A 12 15.15 21.07 18.85
CA ALA A 12 16.32 20.22 19.02
C ALA A 12 17.18 20.12 17.75
N ALA A 13 16.59 20.26 16.58
CA ALA A 13 17.24 20.12 15.28
C ALA A 13 16.74 21.21 14.30
N PRO A 14 17.24 22.45 14.42
CA PRO A 14 16.71 23.61 13.69
C PRO A 14 16.77 23.49 12.16
N GLU A 15 17.79 22.83 11.62
CA GLU A 15 18.05 22.74 10.19
C GLU A 15 17.63 21.41 9.57
N LEU A 16 17.23 20.43 10.39
CA LEU A 16 16.94 19.08 9.87
C LEU A 16 15.56 19.04 9.19
N PRO A 17 15.44 18.51 7.96
CA PRO A 17 14.13 18.23 7.38
C PRO A 17 13.31 17.30 8.28
N ILE A 18 12.06 17.67 8.55
CA ILE A 18 11.15 16.86 9.36
C ILE A 18 10.13 16.20 8.45
N VAL A 19 9.96 14.89 8.60
CA VAL A 19 8.93 14.13 7.87
C VAL A 19 7.71 13.98 8.76
N LEU A 20 6.55 14.41 8.27
CA LEU A 20 5.28 14.36 8.98
C LEU A 20 4.28 13.47 8.23
N THR A 21 3.45 12.78 8.98
CA THR A 21 2.45 11.87 8.42
C THR A 21 1.12 11.96 9.17
N GLY A 22 0.05 11.48 8.54
CA GLY A 22 -1.25 11.28 9.18
C GLY A 22 -1.27 10.04 10.11
N ALA A 23 -2.41 9.83 10.75
CA ALA A 23 -2.71 8.66 11.57
C ALA A 23 -2.93 7.39 10.70
N CYS A 24 -3.43 6.30 11.31
CA CYS A 24 -3.87 5.10 10.62
C CYS A 24 -2.82 4.52 9.68
N TRP A 25 -1.62 4.21 10.19
CA TRP A 25 -0.49 3.68 9.39
C TRP A 25 -0.12 4.57 8.20
N SER A 26 -0.21 5.88 8.38
CA SER A 26 0.14 6.86 7.34
C SER A 26 -0.74 6.79 6.08
N GLN A 27 -1.98 6.33 6.17
CA GLN A 27 -2.87 6.28 5.00
C GLN A 27 -3.05 7.66 4.36
N ALA A 28 -3.22 7.70 3.05
CA ALA A 28 -3.42 8.94 2.29
C ALA A 28 -4.63 9.76 2.78
N ASN A 29 -5.74 9.09 3.17
CA ASN A 29 -6.91 9.76 3.74
C ASN A 29 -6.62 10.41 5.11
N ALA A 30 -5.71 9.83 5.90
CA ALA A 30 -5.28 10.43 7.15
C ALA A 30 -4.36 11.63 6.91
N LEU A 31 -3.51 11.60 5.88
CA LEU A 31 -2.80 12.79 5.42
C LEU A 31 -3.80 13.87 4.97
N ALA A 32 -4.79 13.50 4.16
CA ALA A 32 -5.79 14.41 3.63
C ALA A 32 -6.66 15.08 4.71
N SER A 33 -6.69 14.55 5.93
CA SER A 33 -7.40 15.14 7.07
C SER A 33 -6.54 16.11 7.90
N LEU A 34 -5.24 16.25 7.59
CA LEU A 34 -4.36 17.18 8.29
C LEU A 34 -4.56 18.62 7.81
N ASP A 35 -4.47 19.55 8.75
CA ASP A 35 -4.33 20.98 8.47
C ASP A 35 -2.84 21.36 8.54
N PRO A 36 -2.16 21.54 7.41
CA PRO A 36 -0.74 21.90 7.39
C PRO A 36 -0.50 23.34 7.90
N GLY A 37 -1.53 24.19 7.94
CA GLY A 37 -1.44 25.54 8.49
C GLY A 37 -1.10 25.57 9.98
N LEU A 38 -1.25 24.46 10.69
CA LEU A 38 -0.78 24.30 12.07
C LEU A 38 0.74 24.10 12.20
N ILE A 39 1.43 23.90 11.07
CA ILE A 39 2.88 23.67 10.97
C ILE A 39 3.46 24.76 10.05
N ALA A 40 3.83 25.88 10.63
CA ALA A 40 4.43 27.01 9.89
C ALA A 40 5.93 26.76 9.66
N ASP A 41 6.26 25.82 8.79
CA ASP A 41 7.64 25.37 8.53
C ASP A 41 7.79 24.86 7.10
N ASP A 42 8.65 25.48 6.32
CA ASP A 42 8.90 25.13 4.92
C ASP A 42 9.89 23.96 4.76
N ASN A 43 10.58 23.56 5.86
CA ASN A 43 11.54 22.46 5.86
C ASN A 43 10.90 21.15 6.35
N VAL A 44 9.74 20.83 5.78
CA VAL A 44 8.93 19.63 6.09
C VAL A 44 8.67 18.83 4.82
N LEU A 45 8.69 17.51 4.95
CA LEU A 45 8.14 16.58 3.98
C LEU A 45 6.86 15.95 4.57
N TRP A 46 5.84 15.83 3.75
CA TRP A 46 4.59 15.17 4.10
C TRP A 46 4.56 13.78 3.50
N THR A 47 4.38 12.76 4.31
CA THR A 47 4.43 11.39 3.82
C THR A 47 3.09 10.67 4.00
N PHE A 48 2.84 9.73 3.09
CA PHE A 48 1.76 8.76 3.16
C PHE A 48 2.24 7.40 2.67
N HIS A 49 1.52 6.34 3.05
CA HIS A 49 1.72 4.98 2.58
C HIS A 49 0.59 4.57 1.66
N SER A 50 0.87 3.74 0.67
CA SER A 50 -0.12 3.28 -0.28
C SER A 50 0.04 1.80 -0.62
N TYR A 51 -0.95 1.02 -0.23
CA TYR A 51 -1.03 -0.41 -0.49
C TYR A 51 -2.26 -0.80 -1.34
N ALA A 52 -2.85 0.16 -2.07
CA ALA A 52 -3.93 -0.14 -3.01
C ALA A 52 -3.38 -0.84 -4.28
N PRO A 53 -4.02 -1.90 -4.77
CA PRO A 53 -5.17 -2.62 -4.21
C PRO A 53 -4.79 -3.52 -3.02
N PHE A 54 -5.41 -3.32 -1.86
CA PHE A 54 -4.98 -3.93 -0.60
C PHE A 54 -5.02 -5.46 -0.61
N ALA A 55 -6.02 -6.06 -1.24
CA ALA A 55 -6.11 -7.52 -1.34
C ALA A 55 -4.90 -8.12 -2.07
N TYR A 56 -4.41 -7.47 -3.14
CA TYR A 56 -3.23 -7.89 -3.88
C TYR A 56 -1.96 -7.77 -3.03
N THR A 57 -1.76 -6.59 -2.42
CA THR A 57 -0.51 -6.30 -1.72
C THR A 57 -0.33 -7.08 -0.42
N HIS A 58 -1.44 -7.55 0.18
CA HIS A 58 -1.45 -8.26 1.45
C HIS A 58 -1.97 -9.70 1.36
N GLN A 59 -2.16 -10.25 0.15
CA GLN A 59 -2.55 -11.64 0.01
C GLN A 59 -1.56 -12.55 0.75
N GLY A 60 -2.07 -13.48 1.56
CA GLY A 60 -1.25 -14.41 2.34
C GLY A 60 -0.54 -13.80 3.55
N ALA A 61 -0.70 -12.52 3.83
CA ALA A 61 -0.03 -11.86 4.96
C ALA A 61 -0.54 -12.38 6.29
N GLY A 62 0.32 -13.03 7.08
CA GLY A 62 -0.04 -13.62 8.35
C GLY A 62 -0.49 -12.63 9.44
N TRP A 63 -0.16 -11.33 9.27
CA TRP A 63 -0.55 -10.25 10.19
C TRP A 63 -1.87 -9.57 9.84
N ILE A 64 -2.50 -9.97 8.72
CA ILE A 64 -3.82 -9.46 8.29
C ILE A 64 -4.90 -10.47 8.70
N GLY A 65 -6.10 -9.97 8.95
CA GLY A 65 -7.27 -10.81 9.22
C GLY A 65 -7.78 -11.58 8.02
N ALA A 66 -8.63 -12.59 8.29
CA ALA A 66 -9.40 -13.26 7.25
C ALA A 66 -10.34 -12.26 6.56
N PRO A 67 -10.70 -12.46 5.28
CA PRO A 67 -10.25 -13.58 4.43
C PRO A 67 -8.89 -13.35 3.74
N ILE A 68 -8.34 -12.13 3.75
CA ILE A 68 -7.18 -11.73 2.92
C ILE A 68 -5.95 -12.58 3.20
N LYS A 69 -5.68 -12.95 4.45
CA LYS A 69 -4.54 -13.82 4.81
C LYS A 69 -4.58 -15.21 4.15
N TYR A 70 -5.74 -15.63 3.64
CA TYR A 70 -5.92 -16.92 2.96
C TYR A 70 -5.94 -16.81 1.44
N LEU A 71 -6.07 -15.57 0.91
CA LEU A 71 -5.97 -15.34 -0.53
C LEU A 71 -4.52 -15.46 -0.98
N LEU A 72 -4.28 -16.17 -2.07
CA LEU A 72 -3.01 -16.24 -2.78
C LEU A 72 -3.30 -16.29 -4.28
N ASP A 73 -2.28 -16.01 -5.07
CA ASP A 73 -2.34 -16.08 -6.53
C ASP A 73 -3.34 -15.10 -7.16
N LEU A 74 -3.61 -13.97 -6.46
CA LEU A 74 -4.31 -12.85 -7.06
C LEU A 74 -3.38 -12.23 -8.13
N PRO A 75 -3.77 -12.21 -9.41
CA PRO A 75 -2.91 -11.66 -10.46
C PRO A 75 -2.86 -10.13 -10.41
N TYR A 76 -1.82 -9.53 -10.96
CA TYR A 76 -1.75 -8.08 -11.19
C TYR A 76 -1.46 -7.80 -12.67
N PRO A 77 -2.19 -6.87 -13.30
CA PRO A 77 -3.30 -6.05 -12.75
C PRO A 77 -4.60 -6.86 -12.51
N PRO A 78 -5.58 -6.29 -11.78
CA PRO A 78 -6.85 -6.96 -11.46
C PRO A 78 -7.62 -7.49 -12.67
N SER A 79 -7.51 -6.84 -13.83
CA SER A 79 -8.15 -7.27 -15.09
C SER A 79 -7.70 -8.65 -15.58
N LEU A 80 -6.57 -9.17 -15.08
CA LEU A 80 -6.13 -10.54 -15.35
C LEU A 80 -6.94 -11.61 -14.60
N MET A 81 -7.80 -11.20 -13.65
CA MET A 81 -8.65 -12.10 -12.87
C MET A 81 -9.81 -12.65 -13.73
N THR A 82 -9.55 -13.73 -14.46
CA THR A 82 -10.62 -14.43 -15.20
C THR A 82 -11.58 -15.14 -14.25
N PRO A 83 -12.79 -15.53 -14.71
CA PRO A 83 -13.70 -16.35 -13.91
C PRO A 83 -13.08 -17.65 -13.40
N GLU A 84 -12.22 -18.28 -14.22
CA GLU A 84 -11.53 -19.53 -13.90
C GLU A 84 -10.49 -19.31 -12.79
N ILE A 85 -9.68 -18.24 -12.88
CA ILE A 85 -8.71 -17.86 -11.84
C ILE A 85 -9.44 -17.53 -10.54
N ALA A 86 -10.52 -16.76 -10.61
CA ALA A 86 -11.33 -16.40 -9.45
C ALA A 86 -11.87 -17.66 -8.73
N ALA A 87 -12.38 -18.64 -9.47
CA ALA A 87 -12.84 -19.90 -8.90
C ALA A 87 -11.69 -20.70 -8.25
N GLN A 88 -10.52 -20.75 -8.87
CA GLN A 88 -9.34 -21.43 -8.33
C GLN A 88 -8.85 -20.75 -7.03
N VAL A 89 -8.71 -19.44 -7.02
CA VAL A 89 -8.31 -18.66 -5.83
C VAL A 89 -9.31 -18.86 -4.69
N THR A 90 -10.62 -18.81 -4.99
CA THR A 90 -11.67 -19.02 -3.98
C THR A 90 -11.55 -20.41 -3.36
N ALA A 91 -11.52 -21.48 -4.16
CA ALA A 91 -11.44 -22.86 -3.65
C ALA A 91 -10.15 -23.09 -2.85
N ALA A 92 -9.02 -22.55 -3.29
CA ALA A 92 -7.76 -22.67 -2.58
C ALA A 92 -7.77 -21.91 -1.25
N ALA A 93 -8.36 -20.73 -1.18
CA ALA A 93 -8.51 -19.94 0.04
C ALA A 93 -9.42 -20.62 1.06
N GLU A 94 -10.55 -21.21 0.61
CA GLU A 94 -11.45 -22.00 1.46
C GLU A 94 -10.74 -23.23 2.06
N ALA A 95 -9.93 -23.93 1.26
CA ALA A 95 -9.16 -25.07 1.73
C ALA A 95 -8.11 -24.65 2.79
N ARG A 96 -7.37 -23.54 2.55
CA ARG A 96 -6.40 -23.00 3.51
C ARG A 96 -7.05 -22.58 4.83
N MET A 97 -8.16 -21.85 4.74
CA MET A 97 -8.89 -21.39 5.94
C MET A 97 -9.46 -22.58 6.72
N THR A 98 -10.05 -23.56 6.04
CA THR A 98 -10.56 -24.78 6.68
C THR A 98 -9.44 -25.56 7.37
N ALA A 99 -8.28 -25.68 6.75
CA ALA A 99 -7.13 -26.37 7.35
C ALA A 99 -6.59 -25.65 8.59
N ALA A 100 -6.63 -24.33 8.60
CA ALA A 100 -6.09 -23.52 9.69
C ALA A 100 -7.09 -23.31 10.85
N GLU A 101 -8.38 -23.14 10.54
CA GLU A 101 -9.41 -22.70 11.49
C GLU A 101 -10.52 -23.75 11.71
N GLY A 102 -10.47 -24.90 11.00
CA GLY A 102 -11.46 -25.98 11.09
C GLY A 102 -12.72 -25.73 10.22
N SER A 103 -12.92 -24.53 9.71
CA SER A 103 -14.01 -24.16 8.79
C SER A 103 -13.62 -22.94 7.97
N ALA A 104 -14.28 -22.73 6.83
CA ALA A 104 -14.09 -21.54 6.00
C ALA A 104 -15.34 -20.65 6.02
N ASP A 105 -15.12 -19.34 6.06
CA ASP A 105 -16.14 -18.34 5.74
C ASP A 105 -16.16 -18.16 4.21
N THR A 106 -16.92 -19.05 3.54
CA THR A 106 -16.98 -19.12 2.08
C THR A 106 -17.54 -17.84 1.46
N GLU A 107 -18.50 -17.19 2.13
CA GLU A 107 -19.08 -15.94 1.63
C GLU A 107 -18.08 -14.78 1.72
N ALA A 108 -17.37 -14.64 2.84
CA ALA A 108 -16.34 -13.59 2.97
C ALA A 108 -15.19 -13.77 1.96
N ILE A 109 -14.74 -15.01 1.72
CA ILE A 109 -13.72 -15.32 0.71
C ILE A 109 -14.24 -14.97 -0.69
N ALA A 110 -15.43 -15.45 -1.06
CA ALA A 110 -16.01 -15.18 -2.37
C ALA A 110 -16.23 -13.68 -2.60
N GLN A 111 -16.66 -12.95 -1.56
CA GLN A 111 -16.81 -11.50 -1.65
C GLN A 111 -15.47 -10.80 -1.87
N ALA A 112 -14.43 -11.14 -1.12
CA ALA A 112 -13.12 -10.55 -1.29
C ALA A 112 -12.51 -10.79 -2.69
N VAL A 113 -12.74 -11.98 -3.27
CA VAL A 113 -12.32 -12.31 -4.64
C VAL A 113 -13.12 -11.50 -5.67
N ARG A 114 -14.44 -11.33 -5.47
CA ARG A 114 -15.29 -10.49 -6.33
C ARG A 114 -14.82 -9.03 -6.27
N ASP A 115 -14.64 -8.48 -5.07
CA ASP A 115 -14.20 -7.10 -4.86
C ASP A 115 -12.85 -6.83 -5.55
N TYR A 116 -11.92 -7.78 -5.44
CA TYR A 116 -10.65 -7.66 -6.15
C TYR A 116 -10.81 -7.70 -7.66
N LYS A 117 -11.61 -8.64 -8.18
CA LYS A 117 -11.89 -8.75 -9.63
C LYS A 117 -12.52 -7.49 -10.21
N ASP A 118 -13.39 -6.84 -9.44
CA ASP A 118 -14.09 -5.62 -9.84
C ASP A 118 -13.26 -4.34 -9.60
N THR A 119 -12.07 -4.48 -9.01
CA THR A 119 -11.14 -3.37 -8.79
C THR A 119 -10.57 -2.87 -10.12
N PRO A 120 -10.64 -1.57 -10.41
CA PRO A 120 -10.03 -1.01 -11.61
C PRO A 120 -8.50 -1.19 -11.62
N ASP A 121 -7.91 -1.41 -12.79
CA ASP A 121 -6.45 -1.51 -12.95
C ASP A 121 -5.71 -0.25 -12.49
N THR A 122 -6.41 0.89 -12.44
CA THR A 122 -5.87 2.18 -11.95
C THR A 122 -5.92 2.36 -10.44
N ALA A 123 -6.50 1.42 -9.69
CA ALA A 123 -6.66 1.54 -8.23
C ALA A 123 -5.33 1.73 -7.48
N PHE A 124 -4.23 1.26 -8.04
CA PHE A 124 -2.89 1.49 -7.48
C PHE A 124 -2.54 2.98 -7.31
N ALA A 125 -3.16 3.88 -8.08
CA ALA A 125 -2.88 5.31 -8.06
C ALA A 125 -3.84 6.13 -7.19
N GLU A 126 -4.89 5.54 -6.61
CA GLU A 126 -5.94 6.27 -5.87
C GLU A 126 -5.39 7.07 -4.69
N ASP A 127 -4.54 6.46 -3.86
CA ASP A 127 -3.93 7.11 -2.70
C ASP A 127 -3.00 8.26 -3.12
N ILE A 128 -2.27 8.09 -4.23
CA ILE A 128 -1.42 9.14 -4.81
C ILE A 128 -2.29 10.33 -5.25
N ALA A 129 -3.44 10.05 -5.87
CA ALA A 129 -4.38 11.11 -6.26
C ALA A 129 -5.00 11.82 -5.04
N VAL A 130 -5.24 11.12 -3.93
CA VAL A 130 -5.70 11.74 -2.67
C VAL A 130 -4.65 12.70 -2.13
N ALA A 131 -3.41 12.25 -1.98
CA ALA A 131 -2.30 13.07 -1.49
C ALA A 131 -2.04 14.28 -2.42
N ALA A 132 -2.17 14.05 -3.71
CA ALA A 132 -2.05 15.08 -4.73
C ALA A 132 -3.08 16.20 -4.55
N ARG A 133 -4.35 15.86 -4.44
CA ARG A 133 -5.43 16.85 -4.23
C ARG A 133 -5.25 17.62 -2.92
N TRP A 134 -4.81 16.94 -1.85
CA TRP A 134 -4.53 17.59 -0.58
C TRP A 134 -3.41 18.63 -0.71
N ALA A 135 -2.31 18.27 -1.37
CA ALA A 135 -1.19 19.19 -1.60
C ALA A 135 -1.63 20.43 -2.40
N ASP A 136 -2.41 20.24 -3.49
CA ASP A 136 -2.92 21.36 -4.30
C ASP A 136 -3.86 22.26 -3.50
N THR A 137 -4.76 21.68 -2.68
CA THR A 137 -5.71 22.42 -1.86
C THR A 137 -5.01 23.33 -0.86
N HIS A 138 -3.86 22.90 -0.34
CA HIS A 138 -3.10 23.63 0.65
C HIS A 138 -1.90 24.41 0.09
N GLY A 139 -1.70 24.39 -1.22
CA GLY A 139 -0.58 25.08 -1.87
C GLY A 139 0.79 24.49 -1.54
N ILE A 140 0.84 23.21 -1.17
CA ILE A 140 2.08 22.50 -0.84
C ILE A 140 2.72 22.00 -2.14
N PRO A 141 4.00 22.31 -2.40
CA PRO A 141 4.70 21.76 -3.56
C PRO A 141 4.71 20.24 -3.55
N ARG A 142 4.42 19.62 -4.72
CA ARG A 142 4.40 18.17 -4.87
C ARG A 142 5.74 17.52 -4.50
N SER A 143 6.86 18.24 -4.68
CA SER A 143 8.19 17.82 -4.26
C SER A 143 8.38 17.69 -2.74
N GLN A 144 7.45 18.23 -1.94
CA GLN A 144 7.39 18.04 -0.49
C GLN A 144 6.50 16.87 -0.07
N ILE A 145 5.95 16.13 -1.04
CA ILE A 145 5.14 14.93 -0.78
C ILE A 145 5.98 13.68 -1.05
N LEU A 146 5.94 12.74 -0.13
CA LEU A 146 6.65 11.47 -0.20
C LEU A 146 5.67 10.31 -0.09
N LEU A 147 5.60 9.46 -1.12
CA LEU A 147 5.05 8.12 -0.98
C LEU A 147 6.07 7.29 -0.19
N GLY A 148 5.93 7.27 1.14
CA GLY A 148 6.93 6.76 2.08
C GLY A 148 7.00 5.24 2.15
N GLU A 149 5.90 4.57 1.79
CA GLU A 149 5.84 3.12 1.68
C GLU A 149 4.90 2.69 0.56
N PHE A 150 5.35 1.73 -0.22
CA PHE A 150 4.54 0.87 -1.06
C PHE A 150 5.30 -0.44 -1.32
N GLY A 151 4.58 -1.50 -1.55
CA GLY A 151 5.12 -2.84 -1.80
C GLY A 151 3.99 -3.85 -1.91
N ALA A 152 4.32 -5.08 -2.22
CA ALA A 152 3.37 -6.19 -2.22
C ALA A 152 4.07 -7.46 -1.72
N LEU A 153 3.35 -8.26 -0.95
CA LEU A 153 3.87 -9.55 -0.51
C LEU A 153 3.93 -10.50 -1.71
N HIS A 154 5.13 -10.79 -2.17
CA HIS A 154 5.36 -11.61 -3.35
C HIS A 154 5.86 -13.02 -3.05
N THR A 155 6.18 -13.31 -1.79
CA THR A 155 6.58 -14.64 -1.34
C THR A 155 5.87 -14.98 -0.05
N VAL A 156 5.11 -16.07 -0.05
CA VAL A 156 4.37 -16.56 1.11
C VAL A 156 4.73 -18.03 1.33
N ASP A 157 5.13 -18.39 2.53
CA ASP A 157 5.54 -19.76 2.91
C ASP A 157 6.60 -20.37 1.94
N GLY A 158 7.49 -19.54 1.43
CA GLY A 158 8.54 -19.93 0.47
C GLY A 158 8.06 -20.11 -0.97
N VAL A 159 6.80 -19.80 -1.27
CA VAL A 159 6.25 -19.83 -2.64
C VAL A 159 6.21 -18.41 -3.17
N ALA A 160 6.96 -18.15 -4.24
CA ALA A 160 6.98 -16.86 -4.91
C ALA A 160 5.81 -16.74 -5.89
N GLN A 161 5.21 -15.54 -5.94
CA GLN A 161 4.27 -15.17 -7.01
C GLN A 161 5.00 -14.93 -8.34
N PRO A 162 4.30 -14.99 -9.50
CA PRO A 162 4.88 -14.60 -10.77
C PRO A 162 5.55 -13.22 -10.71
N PRO A 163 6.86 -13.14 -11.02
CA PRO A 163 7.62 -11.91 -10.85
C PRO A 163 7.08 -10.75 -11.71
N GLU A 164 6.47 -11.04 -12.85
CA GLU A 164 5.86 -10.04 -13.72
C GLU A 164 4.70 -9.28 -13.04
N TRP A 165 3.95 -9.90 -12.14
CA TRP A 165 2.89 -9.24 -11.39
C TRP A 165 3.46 -8.26 -10.38
N TYR A 166 4.44 -8.70 -9.61
CA TYR A 166 5.08 -7.87 -8.59
C TYR A 166 5.86 -6.70 -9.22
N HIS A 167 6.67 -6.98 -10.24
CA HIS A 167 7.42 -5.94 -10.94
C HIS A 167 6.50 -4.95 -11.65
N GLY A 168 5.40 -5.42 -12.23
CA GLY A 168 4.37 -4.56 -12.83
C GLY A 168 3.77 -3.61 -11.81
N PHE A 169 3.35 -4.14 -10.65
CA PHE A 169 2.81 -3.33 -9.55
C PHE A 169 3.81 -2.25 -9.07
N LEU A 170 5.06 -2.63 -8.83
CA LEU A 170 6.08 -1.67 -8.39
C LEU A 170 6.35 -0.59 -9.45
N ALA A 171 6.40 -0.96 -10.73
CA ALA A 171 6.61 -0.04 -11.82
C ALA A 171 5.46 0.97 -11.95
N ASP A 172 4.22 0.52 -11.84
CA ASP A 172 3.03 1.37 -11.91
C ASP A 172 2.95 2.34 -10.71
N LYS A 173 3.20 1.86 -9.49
CA LYS A 173 3.25 2.72 -8.29
C LYS A 173 4.32 3.80 -8.41
N ARG A 174 5.55 3.39 -8.74
CA ARG A 174 6.67 4.31 -8.92
C ARG A 174 6.34 5.36 -9.96
N LYS A 175 5.89 4.91 -11.14
CA LYS A 175 5.54 5.81 -12.23
C LYS A 175 4.45 6.80 -11.85
N ALA A 176 3.41 6.36 -11.15
CA ALA A 176 2.33 7.25 -10.71
C ALA A 176 2.82 8.31 -9.72
N ALA A 177 3.72 7.97 -8.79
CA ALA A 177 4.32 8.93 -7.88
C ALA A 177 5.19 9.95 -8.63
N GLU A 178 6.04 9.49 -9.56
CA GLU A 178 6.89 10.34 -10.41
C GLU A 178 6.05 11.28 -11.30
N ASP A 179 5.01 10.77 -11.95
CA ASP A 179 4.08 11.57 -12.77
C ASP A 179 3.33 12.62 -11.94
N ALA A 180 3.09 12.34 -10.66
CA ALA A 180 2.50 13.29 -9.71
C ALA A 180 3.53 14.30 -9.15
N GLY A 181 4.81 14.19 -9.49
CA GLY A 181 5.88 15.04 -8.99
C GLY A 181 6.28 14.78 -7.54
N MET A 182 6.01 13.58 -7.03
CA MET A 182 6.27 13.16 -5.66
C MET A 182 7.53 12.30 -5.55
N GLY A 183 8.21 12.37 -4.39
CA GLY A 183 9.21 11.39 -4.01
C GLY A 183 8.58 10.05 -3.63
N TRP A 184 9.37 8.97 -3.67
CA TRP A 184 8.89 7.66 -3.28
C TRP A 184 9.97 6.81 -2.60
N ALA A 185 9.53 5.86 -1.77
CA ALA A 185 10.36 4.83 -1.17
C ALA A 185 9.59 3.50 -1.15
N VAL A 186 10.23 2.43 -1.59
CA VAL A 186 9.63 1.09 -1.59
C VAL A 186 9.86 0.40 -0.25
N LEU A 187 8.90 -0.35 0.24
CA LEU A 187 9.04 -1.28 1.35
C LEU A 187 9.16 -2.70 0.78
N SER A 188 10.33 -3.32 0.82
CA SER A 188 11.62 -2.93 1.32
C SER A 188 12.73 -3.33 0.33
N TRP A 189 14.02 -3.31 0.74
CA TRP A 189 15.09 -3.84 -0.11
C TRP A 189 15.01 -5.37 -0.24
N SER A 190 14.77 -6.09 0.86
CA SER A 190 14.74 -7.56 0.90
C SER A 190 13.58 -8.08 1.75
N GLY A 191 13.31 -9.38 1.71
CA GLY A 191 12.21 -10.03 2.42
C GLY A 191 10.97 -10.21 1.55
N GLY A 192 9.85 -10.69 2.09
CA GLY A 192 8.64 -11.04 1.34
C GLY A 192 7.97 -9.89 0.57
N MET A 193 8.28 -8.64 0.92
CA MET A 193 7.85 -7.42 0.21
C MET A 193 9.05 -6.68 -0.42
N GLY A 194 10.24 -7.28 -0.43
CA GLY A 194 11.47 -6.65 -0.91
C GLY A 194 11.59 -6.65 -2.43
N VAL A 195 12.40 -5.72 -2.96
CA VAL A 195 12.69 -5.64 -4.41
C VAL A 195 13.77 -6.61 -4.84
N ALA A 196 14.65 -7.02 -3.91
CA ALA A 196 15.67 -8.03 -4.14
C ALA A 196 15.16 -9.41 -3.71
N ALA A 197 15.47 -10.43 -4.48
CA ALA A 197 15.22 -11.80 -4.06
C ALA A 197 16.02 -12.12 -2.77
N PRO A 198 15.55 -13.05 -1.93
CA PRO A 198 16.22 -13.37 -0.66
C PRO A 198 17.68 -13.81 -0.80
N ASP A 199 18.08 -14.25 -1.99
CA ASP A 199 19.41 -14.80 -2.30
C ASP A 199 20.26 -13.91 -3.24
N ASP A 200 19.84 -12.67 -3.51
CA ASP A 200 20.56 -11.67 -4.32
C ASP A 200 21.50 -10.80 -3.47
#